data_4edb27a9482d10dfe70b6732c695b5f0
#
_entry.id   4edb27a9482d10dfe70b6732c695b5f0
#
_cell.length_a   1.000
_cell.length_b   1.000
_cell.length_c   1.000
_cell.angle_alpha   90.00
_cell.angle_beta   90.00
_cell.angle_gamma   90.00
#
_symmetry.space_group_name_H-M   'P 1'
#
loop_
_entity.id
_entity.type
_entity.pdbx_description
1 polymer ?
#
loop_
_entity_poly.entity_id
_entity_poly.type
_entity_poly.pdbx_seq_one_letter_code
_entity_poly.pdbx_strand_id
1 'polypeptide(L)'
;VADTFIAYLHPNEIPATFHKSLTDLYGWDASHHRRLGGYASVRCATGGVPEGRNQVAAEFLKSGDEWLFLIDADMGFRPDVLDELHAAADKDLRPIVGGLCFAQREVGHDGRNGFRVQALPTIYDFIEHPDGRHRFTGRAHYPANTVTMCAGTGAACLLIHRTVIEQVHAEYGPAWFDRTRGSDGSLLGEDISFFVRTGSLGIPCHVHTGVKLTHFKNVWLGDDEFWRQFSPPPATEPVTVIVPVLHRPDNVRPFMESLRASTGLAEAWFVCEPDDLLEWAEVEKHGARRLVHPGTFAQKVNAVIDQVTTPWVFLAGDDVRFRPGWLDHAEFIGRKYGAAVVGTNDLGSERVKNGEHATHLLIDTEYVREVGASWDGPGTVCHEGYRHWYVDDEIVTAAKERGVWQAALGSIVEHMHPMFGKAADDDVYTAGQAHAQQDRVTFQRRLKAHA
;
A
#
# COMPACT_ATOMS: atom_id res chain seq x y z
N VAL A 1 -40.10 10.18 14.52
CA VAL A 1 -40.65 9.11 15.36
C VAL A 1 -39.58 8.03 15.44
N ALA A 2 -39.31 7.53 16.64
CA ALA A 2 -38.36 6.44 16.82
C ALA A 2 -38.89 5.20 16.07
N ASP A 3 -38.06 4.62 15.22
CA ASP A 3 -38.43 3.51 14.33
C ASP A 3 -37.28 2.46 14.22
N THR A 4 -36.17 2.68 14.91
CA THR A 4 -34.96 1.87 14.77
C THR A 4 -34.55 1.25 16.09
N PHE A 5 -34.49 -0.09 16.11
CA PHE A 5 -33.95 -0.89 17.20
C PHE A 5 -32.44 -1.08 17.00
N ILE A 6 -31.63 -0.53 17.91
CA ILE A 6 -30.19 -0.75 17.87
C ILE A 6 -29.77 -1.96 18.67
N ALA A 7 -28.91 -2.82 18.11
CA ALA A 7 -28.41 -3.98 18.83
C ALA A 7 -26.94 -4.25 18.56
N TYR A 8 -26.24 -4.69 19.60
CA TYR A 8 -24.86 -5.13 19.49
C TYR A 8 -24.58 -6.32 20.43
N LEU A 9 -23.66 -7.16 19.95
CA LEU A 9 -23.13 -8.28 20.71
C LEU A 9 -21.79 -7.89 21.30
N HIS A 10 -21.50 -8.29 22.52
CA HIS A 10 -20.25 -7.94 23.17
C HIS A 10 -19.67 -9.10 24.01
N PRO A 11 -18.34 -9.20 24.17
CA PRO A 11 -17.67 -9.98 25.21
C PRO A 11 -17.79 -9.24 26.56
N ASN A 12 -16.98 -9.62 27.54
CA ASN A 12 -16.96 -8.92 28.84
C ASN A 12 -16.42 -7.49 28.75
N GLU A 13 -15.56 -7.23 27.77
CA GLU A 13 -14.91 -5.93 27.55
C GLU A 13 -15.18 -5.45 26.13
N ILE A 14 -15.31 -4.16 25.95
CA ILE A 14 -15.47 -3.51 24.64
C ILE A 14 -14.36 -2.48 24.42
N PRO A 15 -13.88 -2.30 23.17
CA PRO A 15 -12.90 -1.27 22.86
C PRO A 15 -13.41 0.14 23.17
N ALA A 16 -12.54 0.99 23.68
CA ALA A 16 -12.87 2.39 23.97
C ALA A 16 -13.38 3.13 22.73
N THR A 17 -12.87 2.78 21.55
CA THR A 17 -13.32 3.35 20.25
C THR A 17 -14.79 3.02 19.98
N PHE A 18 -15.23 1.78 20.21
CA PHE A 18 -16.64 1.42 20.06
C PHE A 18 -17.53 2.20 21.04
N HIS A 19 -17.13 2.23 22.33
CA HIS A 19 -17.87 3.00 23.33
C HIS A 19 -18.02 4.47 22.94
N LYS A 20 -16.94 5.09 22.45
CA LYS A 20 -16.98 6.46 21.99
C LYS A 20 -17.92 6.64 20.78
N SER A 21 -17.80 5.78 19.76
CA SER A 21 -18.66 5.84 18.57
C SER A 21 -20.13 5.67 18.91
N LEU A 22 -20.44 4.76 19.83
CA LEU A 22 -21.82 4.54 20.30
C LEU A 22 -22.37 5.74 21.08
N THR A 23 -21.57 6.34 21.93
CA THR A 23 -21.95 7.57 22.69
C THR A 23 -22.18 8.75 21.76
N ASP A 24 -21.29 8.93 20.77
CA ASP A 24 -21.42 9.99 19.77
C ASP A 24 -22.66 9.78 18.89
N LEU A 25 -23.00 8.53 18.51
CA LEU A 25 -24.22 8.19 17.79
C LEU A 25 -25.48 8.58 18.60
N TYR A 26 -25.56 8.21 19.88
CA TYR A 26 -26.71 8.57 20.72
C TYR A 26 -26.86 10.10 20.85
N GLY A 27 -25.74 10.82 21.02
CA GLY A 27 -25.74 12.28 21.07
C GLY A 27 -26.19 12.92 19.76
N TRP A 28 -25.73 12.37 18.65
CA TRP A 28 -26.12 12.81 17.30
C TRP A 28 -27.62 12.56 17.06
N ASP A 29 -28.09 11.34 17.26
CA ASP A 29 -29.48 10.97 17.01
C ASP A 29 -30.45 11.81 17.87
N ALA A 30 -30.14 11.99 19.15
CA ALA A 30 -30.95 12.79 20.07
C ALA A 30 -31.09 14.26 19.63
N SER A 31 -30.07 14.81 18.97
CA SER A 31 -30.05 16.22 18.51
C SER A 31 -30.56 16.40 17.08
N HIS A 32 -30.69 15.35 16.28
CA HIS A 32 -31.08 15.43 14.87
C HIS A 32 -32.42 14.72 14.57
N HIS A 33 -32.44 13.40 14.48
CA HIS A 33 -33.58 12.67 13.94
C HIS A 33 -34.38 11.86 14.94
N ARG A 34 -33.78 11.49 16.09
CA ARG A 34 -34.41 10.68 17.14
C ARG A 34 -35.03 9.39 16.61
N ARG A 35 -34.25 8.66 15.79
CA ARG A 35 -34.65 7.40 15.17
C ARG A 35 -34.58 6.24 16.15
N LEU A 36 -33.64 6.29 17.11
CA LEU A 36 -33.40 5.21 18.04
C LEU A 36 -34.55 5.05 19.01
N GLY A 37 -35.21 3.89 18.96
CA GLY A 37 -36.29 3.46 19.81
C GLY A 37 -35.84 2.42 20.85
N GLY A 38 -36.01 1.15 20.50
CA GLY A 38 -35.55 0.04 21.33
C GLY A 38 -34.03 -0.22 21.23
N TYR A 39 -33.52 -1.00 22.21
CA TYR A 39 -32.15 -1.46 22.13
C TYR A 39 -31.96 -2.86 22.74
N ALA A 40 -30.94 -3.59 22.26
CA ALA A 40 -30.43 -4.80 22.90
C ALA A 40 -28.92 -4.80 22.96
N SER A 41 -28.39 -5.11 24.14
CA SER A 41 -26.99 -5.39 24.34
C SER A 41 -26.86 -6.82 24.80
N VAL A 42 -26.34 -7.70 23.96
CA VAL A 42 -26.33 -9.14 24.21
C VAL A 42 -24.89 -9.60 24.47
N ARG A 43 -24.69 -10.17 25.63
CA ARG A 43 -23.39 -10.77 25.97
C ARG A 43 -23.25 -12.11 25.24
N CYS A 44 -22.29 -12.20 24.34
CA CYS A 44 -21.91 -13.47 23.72
C CYS A 44 -21.27 -14.40 24.76
N ALA A 45 -22.02 -15.40 25.16
CA ALA A 45 -21.56 -16.41 26.11
C ALA A 45 -21.63 -17.82 25.48
N THR A 46 -22.51 -18.67 25.99
CA THR A 46 -22.74 -20.01 25.46
C THR A 46 -23.49 -19.91 24.12
N GLY A 47 -23.06 -20.65 23.11
CA GLY A 47 -23.65 -20.60 21.75
C GLY A 47 -22.97 -19.58 20.80
N GLY A 48 -22.23 -18.61 21.32
CA GLY A 48 -21.44 -17.67 20.53
C GLY A 48 -22.25 -16.63 19.78
N VAL A 49 -21.68 -16.11 18.68
CA VAL A 49 -22.27 -15.04 17.86
C VAL A 49 -23.61 -15.44 17.20
N PRO A 50 -23.78 -16.65 16.63
CA PRO A 50 -25.05 -17.05 16.00
C PRO A 50 -26.22 -16.97 16.97
N GLU A 51 -26.07 -17.53 18.17
CA GLU A 51 -27.12 -17.52 19.20
C GLU A 51 -27.44 -16.10 19.68
N GLY A 52 -26.40 -15.28 19.88
CA GLY A 52 -26.59 -13.88 20.27
C GLY A 52 -27.37 -13.08 19.22
N ARG A 53 -27.07 -13.25 17.91
CA ARG A 53 -27.80 -12.59 16.82
C ARG A 53 -29.24 -13.11 16.68
N ASN A 54 -29.50 -14.40 16.90
CA ASN A 54 -30.84 -14.93 16.95
C ASN A 54 -31.64 -14.32 18.10
N GLN A 55 -31.04 -14.19 19.27
CA GLN A 55 -31.67 -13.51 20.40
C GLN A 55 -32.01 -12.06 20.07
N VAL A 56 -31.09 -11.31 19.44
CA VAL A 56 -31.34 -9.93 18.99
C VAL A 56 -32.55 -9.89 18.03
N ALA A 57 -32.58 -10.76 17.02
CA ALA A 57 -33.70 -10.81 16.06
C ALA A 57 -35.04 -11.08 16.75
N ALA A 58 -35.06 -12.00 17.74
CA ALA A 58 -36.25 -12.30 18.53
C ALA A 58 -36.71 -11.11 19.39
N GLU A 59 -35.76 -10.36 20.03
CA GLU A 59 -36.08 -9.15 20.81
C GLU A 59 -36.55 -8.01 19.90
N PHE A 60 -35.92 -7.82 18.75
CA PHE A 60 -36.37 -6.86 17.76
C PHE A 60 -37.81 -7.10 17.32
N LEU A 61 -38.21 -8.34 17.04
CA LEU A 61 -39.59 -8.64 16.66
C LEU A 61 -40.62 -8.28 17.75
N LYS A 62 -40.22 -8.22 19.03
CA LYS A 62 -41.07 -7.80 20.14
C LYS A 62 -41.15 -6.27 20.30
N SER A 63 -40.15 -5.51 19.82
CA SER A 63 -40.06 -4.06 20.08
C SER A 63 -41.12 -3.24 19.35
N GLY A 64 -41.58 -3.66 18.19
CA GLY A 64 -42.47 -2.86 17.33
C GLY A 64 -41.72 -1.87 16.41
N ASP A 65 -40.40 -1.74 16.51
CA ASP A 65 -39.59 -0.86 15.62
C ASP A 65 -39.57 -1.41 14.19
N GLU A 66 -39.45 -0.55 13.18
CA GLU A 66 -39.47 -0.95 11.76
C GLU A 66 -38.08 -1.42 11.27
N TRP A 67 -37.03 -0.90 11.83
CA TRP A 67 -35.66 -1.19 11.40
C TRP A 67 -34.82 -1.77 12.53
N LEU A 68 -34.00 -2.75 12.20
CA LEU A 68 -32.97 -3.31 13.07
C LEU A 68 -31.61 -2.78 12.63
N PHE A 69 -30.94 -2.03 13.50
CA PHE A 69 -29.53 -1.62 13.30
C PHE A 69 -28.62 -2.52 14.11
N LEU A 70 -27.96 -3.47 13.43
CA LEU A 70 -26.95 -4.34 14.00
C LEU A 70 -25.58 -3.68 13.86
N ILE A 71 -24.82 -3.63 14.96
CA ILE A 71 -23.44 -3.15 14.98
C ILE A 71 -22.58 -4.03 15.89
N ASP A 72 -21.43 -4.51 15.42
CA ASP A 72 -20.54 -5.31 16.25
C ASP A 72 -19.75 -4.42 17.22
N ALA A 73 -19.51 -4.90 18.43
CA ALA A 73 -18.88 -4.14 19.52
C ALA A 73 -17.37 -3.91 19.36
N ASP A 74 -16.79 -4.32 18.25
CA ASP A 74 -15.39 -4.04 17.86
C ASP A 74 -15.29 -3.08 16.65
N MET A 75 -16.37 -2.36 16.33
CA MET A 75 -16.42 -1.39 15.24
C MET A 75 -16.22 0.06 15.72
N GLY A 76 -15.51 0.84 14.90
CA GLY A 76 -15.46 2.29 15.03
C GLY A 76 -16.19 2.96 13.86
N PHE A 77 -17.03 3.96 14.13
CA PHE A 77 -17.90 4.59 13.12
C PHE A 77 -18.20 6.06 13.46
N ARG A 78 -18.67 6.78 12.44
CA ARG A 78 -19.07 8.19 12.57
C ARG A 78 -20.46 8.30 13.23
N PRO A 79 -20.77 9.43 13.90
CA PRO A 79 -22.05 9.61 14.60
C PRO A 79 -23.27 9.63 13.70
N ASP A 80 -23.11 9.98 12.41
CA ASP A 80 -24.17 10.07 11.39
C ASP A 80 -24.38 8.74 10.62
N VAL A 81 -23.71 7.65 11.00
CA VAL A 81 -23.76 6.35 10.32
C VAL A 81 -25.20 5.86 10.09
N LEU A 82 -26.06 6.02 11.07
CA LEU A 82 -27.46 5.58 10.99
C LEU A 82 -28.26 6.41 9.97
N ASP A 83 -28.06 7.70 9.92
CA ASP A 83 -28.72 8.58 8.97
C ASP A 83 -28.30 8.28 7.53
N GLU A 84 -27.00 8.03 7.29
CA GLU A 84 -26.50 7.66 5.98
C GLU A 84 -27.06 6.30 5.51
N LEU A 85 -27.18 5.33 6.41
CA LEU A 85 -27.80 4.04 6.10
C LEU A 85 -29.30 4.18 5.81
N HIS A 86 -30.03 4.96 6.61
CA HIS A 86 -31.45 5.24 6.36
C HIS A 86 -31.69 5.97 5.05
N ALA A 87 -30.85 6.93 4.69
CA ALA A 87 -30.92 7.64 3.41
C ALA A 87 -30.73 6.69 2.20
N ALA A 88 -29.99 5.61 2.38
CA ALA A 88 -29.77 4.59 1.37
C ALA A 88 -30.83 3.49 1.38
N ALA A 89 -31.47 3.24 2.51
CA ALA A 89 -32.42 2.14 2.70
C ALA A 89 -33.78 2.43 2.06
N ASP A 90 -34.46 1.36 1.69
CA ASP A 90 -35.82 1.37 1.20
C ASP A 90 -36.44 0.01 1.55
N LYS A 91 -37.63 -0.01 2.14
CA LYS A 91 -38.25 -1.25 2.66
C LYS A 91 -38.52 -2.30 1.59
N ASP A 92 -38.73 -1.88 0.34
CA ASP A 92 -39.08 -2.75 -0.77
C ASP A 92 -37.89 -3.03 -1.70
N LEU A 93 -37.10 -2.01 -1.98
CA LEU A 93 -35.99 -2.11 -2.94
C LEU A 93 -34.61 -2.37 -2.29
N ARG A 94 -34.39 -1.86 -1.08
CA ARG A 94 -33.13 -2.00 -0.34
C ARG A 94 -33.40 -2.27 1.15
N PRO A 95 -34.09 -3.39 1.45
CA PRO A 95 -34.49 -3.71 2.83
C PRO A 95 -33.32 -4.14 3.72
N ILE A 96 -32.15 -4.39 3.13
CA ILE A 96 -30.89 -4.66 3.84
C ILE A 96 -29.83 -3.73 3.25
N VAL A 97 -29.26 -2.85 4.10
CA VAL A 97 -28.13 -1.98 3.74
C VAL A 97 -27.04 -2.08 4.80
N GLY A 98 -25.86 -2.51 4.37
CA GLY A 98 -24.66 -2.54 5.22
C GLY A 98 -23.74 -1.34 5.01
N GLY A 99 -22.98 -0.98 6.03
CA GLY A 99 -21.80 -0.13 5.90
C GLY A 99 -20.61 -0.92 5.34
N LEU A 100 -19.62 -0.20 4.81
CA LEU A 100 -18.37 -0.78 4.33
C LEU A 100 -17.48 -1.17 5.52
N CYS A 101 -17.42 -2.45 5.79
CA CYS A 101 -16.59 -3.06 6.82
C CYS A 101 -15.44 -3.85 6.21
N PHE A 102 -14.42 -4.13 7.03
CA PHE A 102 -13.26 -4.90 6.62
C PHE A 102 -13.06 -6.10 7.56
N ALA A 103 -12.83 -7.26 6.96
CA ALA A 103 -12.42 -8.47 7.67
C ALA A 103 -10.90 -8.64 7.60
N GLN A 104 -10.33 -9.23 8.64
CA GLN A 104 -8.94 -9.66 8.66
C GLN A 104 -8.85 -11.07 8.04
N ARG A 105 -7.93 -11.24 7.08
CA ARG A 105 -7.60 -12.54 6.51
C ARG A 105 -6.12 -12.82 6.68
N GLU A 106 -5.79 -13.99 7.16
CA GLU A 106 -4.41 -14.51 7.13
C GLU A 106 -4.11 -14.99 5.70
N VAL A 107 -3.01 -14.45 5.11
CA VAL A 107 -2.63 -14.74 3.72
C VAL A 107 -1.33 -15.53 3.61
N GLY A 108 -0.87 -16.14 4.68
CA GLY A 108 0.26 -17.04 4.72
C GLY A 108 1.33 -16.65 5.73
N HIS A 109 2.30 -17.53 5.86
CA HIS A 109 3.48 -17.37 6.71
C HIS A 109 4.68 -17.03 5.83
N ASP A 110 5.37 -15.92 6.09
CA ASP A 110 6.51 -15.50 5.28
C ASP A 110 7.81 -16.25 5.60
N GLY A 111 7.74 -17.23 6.51
CA GLY A 111 8.86 -18.07 6.93
C GLY A 111 9.86 -17.40 7.87
N ARG A 112 9.71 -16.11 8.17
CA ARG A 112 10.65 -15.38 9.04
C ARG A 112 10.02 -14.79 10.30
N ASN A 113 8.88 -14.12 10.22
CA ASN A 113 8.35 -13.32 11.33
C ASN A 113 6.85 -13.49 11.63
N GLY A 114 6.18 -14.49 11.08
CA GLY A 114 4.78 -14.78 11.43
C GLY A 114 3.77 -14.62 10.29
N PHE A 115 2.53 -14.44 10.66
CA PHE A 115 1.41 -14.39 9.74
C PHE A 115 1.29 -13.02 9.07
N ARG A 116 1.16 -13.02 7.76
CA ARG A 116 0.68 -11.83 7.04
C ARG A 116 -0.82 -11.74 7.18
N VAL A 117 -1.30 -10.56 7.53
CA VAL A 117 -2.73 -10.25 7.57
C VAL A 117 -3.07 -9.24 6.47
N GLN A 118 -4.19 -9.47 5.83
CA GLN A 118 -4.74 -8.57 4.82
C GLN A 118 -6.12 -8.12 5.25
N ALA A 119 -6.40 -6.82 5.14
CA ALA A 119 -7.73 -6.29 5.27
C ALA A 119 -8.49 -6.49 3.95
N LEU A 120 -9.64 -7.13 4.00
CA LEU A 120 -10.50 -7.34 2.84
C LEU A 120 -11.88 -6.74 3.12
N PRO A 121 -12.50 -6.05 2.13
CA PRO A 121 -13.85 -5.57 2.28
C PRO A 121 -14.83 -6.74 2.41
N THR A 122 -15.81 -6.60 3.29
CA THR A 122 -16.85 -7.62 3.50
C THR A 122 -17.99 -7.46 2.49
N ILE A 123 -17.67 -7.39 1.22
CA ILE A 123 -18.63 -7.39 0.11
C ILE A 123 -18.46 -8.71 -0.64
N TYR A 124 -19.51 -9.49 -0.75
CA TYR A 124 -19.46 -10.83 -1.35
C TYR A 124 -20.42 -10.96 -2.52
N ASP A 125 -19.92 -11.56 -3.60
CA ASP A 125 -20.71 -12.00 -4.74
C ASP A 125 -20.92 -13.50 -4.67
N PHE A 126 -22.06 -13.99 -5.13
CA PHE A 126 -22.35 -15.41 -5.24
C PHE A 126 -22.12 -15.83 -6.68
N ILE A 127 -20.96 -16.42 -6.96
CA ILE A 127 -20.51 -16.71 -8.32
C ILE A 127 -20.23 -18.19 -8.53
N GLU A 128 -20.40 -18.63 -9.77
CA GLU A 128 -20.02 -19.97 -10.19
C GLU A 128 -18.51 -20.07 -10.35
N HIS A 129 -17.91 -21.07 -9.73
CA HIS A 129 -16.49 -21.40 -9.84
C HIS A 129 -16.24 -22.44 -10.95
N PRO A 130 -14.98 -22.60 -11.41
CA PRO A 130 -14.63 -23.57 -12.47
C PRO A 130 -15.04 -25.03 -12.20
N ASP A 131 -15.30 -25.39 -10.94
CA ASP A 131 -15.80 -26.71 -10.53
C ASP A 131 -17.35 -26.84 -10.64
N GLY A 132 -18.04 -25.83 -11.20
CA GLY A 132 -19.49 -25.78 -11.34
C GLY A 132 -20.27 -25.48 -10.05
N ARG A 133 -19.59 -25.14 -8.96
CA ARG A 133 -20.21 -24.81 -7.68
C ARG A 133 -20.29 -23.32 -7.46
N HIS A 134 -21.40 -22.85 -6.93
CA HIS A 134 -21.55 -21.46 -6.52
C HIS A 134 -21.04 -21.25 -5.10
N ARG A 135 -20.26 -20.19 -4.90
CA ARG A 135 -19.69 -19.80 -3.60
C ARG A 135 -19.73 -18.29 -3.42
N PHE A 136 -19.80 -17.87 -2.17
CA PHE A 136 -19.56 -16.47 -1.80
C PHE A 136 -18.08 -16.13 -1.99
N THR A 137 -17.80 -15.16 -2.84
CA THR A 137 -16.46 -14.71 -3.18
C THR A 137 -16.32 -13.23 -2.85
N GLY A 138 -15.26 -12.85 -2.13
CA GLY A 138 -15.01 -11.47 -1.75
C GLY A 138 -14.75 -10.57 -2.96
N ARG A 139 -15.42 -9.43 -3.02
CA ARG A 139 -15.24 -8.40 -4.04
C ARG A 139 -14.14 -7.45 -3.60
N ALA A 140 -12.95 -7.53 -4.21
CA ALA A 140 -11.80 -6.68 -3.88
C ALA A 140 -11.94 -5.24 -4.40
N HIS A 141 -12.64 -5.05 -5.53
CA HIS A 141 -12.86 -3.75 -6.16
C HIS A 141 -14.31 -3.34 -6.08
N TYR A 142 -14.59 -2.16 -5.59
CA TYR A 142 -15.92 -1.60 -5.43
C TYR A 142 -15.93 -0.10 -5.76
N PRO A 143 -17.04 0.43 -6.30
CA PRO A 143 -17.15 1.86 -6.56
C PRO A 143 -17.17 2.65 -5.24
N ALA A 144 -16.51 3.81 -5.22
CA ALA A 144 -16.46 4.66 -4.03
C ALA A 144 -17.77 5.44 -3.82
N ASN A 145 -18.16 5.65 -2.57
CA ASN A 145 -19.28 6.51 -2.15
C ASN A 145 -20.61 6.21 -2.88
N THR A 146 -20.91 4.93 -3.08
CA THR A 146 -22.16 4.49 -3.74
C THR A 146 -22.86 3.37 -2.97
N VAL A 147 -24.13 3.18 -3.22
CA VAL A 147 -24.89 2.01 -2.78
C VAL A 147 -24.76 0.93 -3.86
N THR A 148 -24.15 -0.21 -3.53
CA THR A 148 -23.91 -1.31 -4.46
C THR A 148 -24.60 -2.58 -4.02
N MET A 149 -25.26 -3.27 -4.95
CA MET A 149 -25.84 -4.56 -4.68
C MET A 149 -24.76 -5.63 -4.55
N CYS A 150 -24.96 -6.58 -3.64
CA CYS A 150 -24.09 -7.73 -3.43
C CYS A 150 -24.92 -8.95 -2.99
N ALA A 151 -24.32 -10.13 -3.00
CA ALA A 151 -24.98 -11.34 -2.53
C ALA A 151 -24.97 -11.46 -1.00
N GLY A 152 -24.03 -10.76 -0.34
CA GLY A 152 -23.94 -10.73 1.12
C GLY A 152 -22.81 -9.82 1.59
N THR A 153 -22.83 -9.52 2.89
CA THR A 153 -21.79 -8.73 3.56
C THR A 153 -21.55 -9.28 4.97
N GLY A 154 -20.59 -8.73 5.71
CA GLY A 154 -20.46 -9.01 7.15
C GLY A 154 -21.60 -8.34 7.93
N ALA A 155 -22.09 -8.99 8.96
CA ALA A 155 -23.14 -8.42 9.80
C ALA A 155 -22.64 -7.44 10.87
N ALA A 156 -21.44 -6.88 10.64
CA ALA A 156 -20.79 -5.97 11.58
C ALA A 156 -21.40 -4.55 11.59
N CYS A 157 -22.15 -4.18 10.56
CA CYS A 157 -22.92 -2.93 10.49
C CYS A 157 -24.02 -3.09 9.44
N LEU A 158 -25.23 -3.40 9.88
CA LEU A 158 -26.38 -3.66 9.03
C LEU A 158 -27.61 -2.89 9.50
N LEU A 159 -28.30 -2.25 8.58
CA LEU A 159 -29.68 -1.78 8.74
C LEU A 159 -30.61 -2.74 8.00
N ILE A 160 -31.53 -3.38 8.71
CA ILE A 160 -32.41 -4.44 8.21
C ILE A 160 -33.87 -4.07 8.49
N HIS A 161 -34.69 -4.05 7.46
CA HIS A 161 -36.13 -3.81 7.64
C HIS A 161 -36.81 -5.01 8.30
N ARG A 162 -37.84 -4.78 9.12
CA ARG A 162 -38.62 -5.79 9.88
C ARG A 162 -39.10 -6.91 9.00
N THR A 163 -39.63 -6.62 7.82
CA THR A 163 -40.17 -7.63 6.90
C THR A 163 -39.15 -8.70 6.51
N VAL A 164 -37.85 -8.37 6.48
CA VAL A 164 -36.81 -9.37 6.22
C VAL A 164 -36.72 -10.38 7.35
N ILE A 165 -36.69 -9.90 8.58
CA ILE A 165 -36.61 -10.77 9.78
C ILE A 165 -37.86 -11.63 9.89
N GLU A 166 -39.04 -11.06 9.60
CA GLU A 166 -40.32 -11.79 9.59
C GLU A 166 -40.37 -12.86 8.50
N GLN A 167 -39.94 -12.55 7.26
CA GLN A 167 -39.93 -13.52 6.15
C GLN A 167 -38.96 -14.67 6.42
N VAL A 168 -37.73 -14.37 6.91
CA VAL A 168 -36.78 -15.41 7.29
C VAL A 168 -37.36 -16.28 8.43
N HIS A 169 -38.02 -15.66 9.41
CA HIS A 169 -38.69 -16.41 10.48
C HIS A 169 -39.79 -17.33 9.98
N ALA A 170 -40.60 -16.84 9.05
CA ALA A 170 -41.70 -17.63 8.49
C ALA A 170 -41.21 -18.89 7.78
N GLU A 171 -40.08 -18.83 7.09
CA GLU A 171 -39.53 -19.95 6.32
C GLU A 171 -38.61 -20.85 7.15
N TYR A 172 -37.74 -20.25 8.01
CA TYR A 172 -36.67 -20.98 8.70
C TYR A 172 -36.85 -21.03 10.23
N GLY A 173 -37.93 -20.48 10.77
CA GLY A 173 -38.09 -20.35 12.21
C GLY A 173 -37.11 -19.38 12.88
N PRO A 174 -36.81 -19.56 14.17
CA PRO A 174 -35.95 -18.64 14.93
C PRO A 174 -34.45 -18.85 14.64
N ALA A 175 -34.10 -19.39 13.49
CA ALA A 175 -32.71 -19.74 13.10
C ALA A 175 -32.13 -18.74 12.09
N TRP A 176 -32.32 -17.42 12.31
CA TRP A 176 -31.90 -16.38 11.36
C TRP A 176 -30.44 -16.46 11.02
N PHE A 177 -29.58 -16.62 12.02
CA PHE A 177 -28.12 -16.61 11.93
C PHE A 177 -27.47 -17.97 12.21
N ASP A 178 -28.22 -19.05 12.30
CA ASP A 178 -27.66 -20.38 12.45
C ASP A 178 -26.79 -20.74 11.26
N ARG A 179 -25.62 -21.32 11.54
CA ARG A 179 -24.66 -21.67 10.50
C ARG A 179 -25.22 -22.77 9.61
N THR A 180 -25.09 -22.58 8.30
CA THR A 180 -25.46 -23.56 7.27
C THR A 180 -24.21 -24.02 6.50
N ARG A 181 -24.36 -25.04 5.66
CA ARG A 181 -23.27 -25.56 4.83
C ARG A 181 -23.37 -25.03 3.41
N GLY A 182 -22.21 -24.68 2.85
CA GLY A 182 -22.06 -24.35 1.44
C GLY A 182 -22.20 -25.57 0.53
N SER A 183 -22.25 -25.34 -0.78
CA SER A 183 -22.33 -26.38 -1.81
C SER A 183 -21.12 -27.33 -1.83
N ASP A 184 -20.01 -26.94 -1.23
CA ASP A 184 -18.79 -27.74 -1.06
C ASP A 184 -18.73 -28.50 0.29
N GLY A 185 -19.78 -28.39 1.10
CA GLY A 185 -19.88 -28.97 2.43
C GLY A 185 -19.19 -28.19 3.55
N SER A 186 -18.51 -27.09 3.23
CA SER A 186 -17.89 -26.21 4.24
C SER A 186 -18.94 -25.55 5.12
N LEU A 187 -18.62 -25.33 6.40
CA LEU A 187 -19.49 -24.61 7.31
C LEU A 187 -19.33 -23.10 7.06
N LEU A 188 -20.41 -22.44 6.68
CA LEU A 188 -20.43 -20.99 6.46
C LEU A 188 -20.47 -20.21 7.78
N GLY A 189 -19.95 -18.99 7.79
CA GLY A 189 -20.15 -18.05 8.89
C GLY A 189 -21.64 -17.71 9.09
N GLU A 190 -22.01 -17.23 10.25
CA GLU A 190 -23.40 -16.94 10.59
C GLU A 190 -23.98 -15.78 9.74
N ASP A 191 -23.16 -14.79 9.43
CA ASP A 191 -23.52 -13.68 8.55
C ASP A 191 -23.81 -14.16 7.12
N ILE A 192 -22.90 -14.94 6.55
CA ILE A 192 -23.11 -15.54 5.22
C ILE A 192 -24.31 -16.50 5.22
N SER A 193 -24.51 -17.24 6.31
CA SER A 193 -25.69 -18.11 6.47
C SER A 193 -27.02 -17.34 6.48
N PHE A 194 -27.04 -16.15 7.07
CA PHE A 194 -28.17 -15.23 6.98
C PHE A 194 -28.41 -14.80 5.52
N PHE A 195 -27.34 -14.46 4.78
CA PHE A 195 -27.47 -14.07 3.37
C PHE A 195 -27.82 -15.24 2.43
N VAL A 196 -27.49 -16.48 2.77
CA VAL A 196 -28.05 -17.66 2.07
C VAL A 196 -29.56 -17.70 2.22
N ARG A 197 -30.08 -17.47 3.43
CA ARG A 197 -31.54 -17.47 3.68
C ARG A 197 -32.26 -16.31 2.99
N THR A 198 -31.75 -15.09 3.13
CA THR A 198 -32.37 -13.93 2.47
C THR A 198 -32.26 -14.01 0.94
N GLY A 199 -31.15 -14.50 0.40
CA GLY A 199 -30.98 -14.71 -1.04
C GLY A 199 -31.92 -15.77 -1.61
N SER A 200 -32.20 -16.87 -0.88
CA SER A 200 -33.18 -17.89 -1.30
C SER A 200 -34.62 -17.37 -1.31
N LEU A 201 -34.90 -16.32 -0.53
CA LEU A 201 -36.18 -15.61 -0.54
C LEU A 201 -36.23 -14.46 -1.56
N GLY A 202 -35.17 -14.25 -2.34
CA GLY A 202 -35.07 -13.15 -3.31
C GLY A 202 -34.92 -11.77 -2.69
N ILE A 203 -34.56 -11.67 -1.41
CA ILE A 203 -34.39 -10.40 -0.70
C ILE A 203 -33.01 -9.79 -1.04
N PRO A 204 -32.97 -8.58 -1.62
CA PRO A 204 -31.70 -7.97 -2.04
C PRO A 204 -30.88 -7.44 -0.86
N CYS A 205 -29.57 -7.57 -0.98
CA CYS A 205 -28.60 -7.00 -0.05
C CYS A 205 -27.78 -5.89 -0.75
N HIS A 206 -27.55 -4.79 -0.04
CA HIS A 206 -26.75 -3.67 -0.52
C HIS A 206 -25.70 -3.27 0.51
N VAL A 207 -24.58 -2.68 0.03
CA VAL A 207 -23.55 -2.04 0.85
C VAL A 207 -23.39 -0.59 0.40
N HIS A 208 -23.43 0.35 1.33
CA HIS A 208 -23.10 1.75 1.09
C HIS A 208 -21.59 1.97 1.29
N THR A 209 -20.82 2.07 0.20
CA THR A 209 -19.36 2.18 0.26
C THR A 209 -18.84 3.54 0.74
N GLY A 210 -19.71 4.52 0.89
CA GLY A 210 -19.43 5.81 1.54
C GLY A 210 -19.52 5.75 3.07
N VAL A 211 -20.32 4.83 3.61
CA VAL A 211 -20.43 4.57 5.05
C VAL A 211 -19.29 3.65 5.48
N LYS A 212 -18.17 4.25 5.86
CA LYS A 212 -16.91 3.54 6.15
C LYS A 212 -16.74 3.32 7.64
N LEU A 213 -16.52 2.06 8.02
CA LEU A 213 -16.24 1.68 9.39
C LEU A 213 -14.81 1.18 9.55
N THR A 214 -14.27 1.32 10.75
CA THR A 214 -13.01 0.68 11.16
C THR A 214 -13.31 -0.53 12.02
N HIS A 215 -12.49 -1.57 11.93
CA HIS A 215 -12.65 -2.82 12.65
C HIS A 215 -11.46 -3.04 13.58
N PHE A 216 -11.68 -3.10 14.87
CA PHE A 216 -10.63 -3.40 15.84
C PHE A 216 -10.29 -4.89 15.77
N LYS A 217 -9.02 -5.18 15.45
CA LYS A 217 -8.49 -6.54 15.42
C LYS A 217 -7.13 -6.57 16.11
N ASN A 218 -6.88 -7.65 16.83
CA ASN A 218 -5.54 -7.92 17.35
C ASN A 218 -4.63 -8.31 16.19
N VAL A 219 -3.53 -7.59 16.02
CA VAL A 219 -2.50 -7.88 15.03
C VAL A 219 -1.15 -8.01 15.70
N TRP A 220 -0.29 -8.87 15.15
CA TRP A 220 1.11 -8.90 15.51
C TRP A 220 1.78 -7.65 14.93
N LEU A 221 2.49 -6.90 15.79
CA LEU A 221 3.23 -5.72 15.40
C LEU A 221 4.72 -6.07 15.35
N GLY A 222 5.31 -5.91 14.16
CA GLY A 222 6.73 -6.06 13.89
C GLY A 222 7.23 -4.93 13.01
N ASP A 223 8.48 -5.01 12.58
CA ASP A 223 9.06 -4.03 11.65
C ASP A 223 8.35 -4.01 10.29
N ASP A 224 7.85 -5.16 9.81
CA ASP A 224 7.03 -5.23 8.60
C ASP A 224 5.76 -4.38 8.68
N GLU A 225 5.06 -4.37 9.82
CA GLU A 225 3.87 -3.53 10.05
C GLU A 225 4.24 -2.06 10.13
N PHE A 226 5.37 -1.75 10.75
CA PHE A 226 5.91 -0.40 10.79
C PHE A 226 6.20 0.10 9.36
N TRP A 227 6.88 -0.68 8.54
CA TRP A 227 7.22 -0.28 7.17
C TRP A 227 6.02 -0.24 6.23
N ARG A 228 5.01 -1.12 6.40
CA ARG A 228 3.77 -1.10 5.59
C ARG A 228 2.97 0.18 5.72
N GLN A 229 2.96 0.84 6.88
CA GLN A 229 2.28 2.15 7.01
C GLN A 229 2.94 3.25 6.16
N PHE A 230 4.18 3.02 5.74
CA PHE A 230 4.92 3.90 4.83
C PHE A 230 5.01 3.33 3.41
N SER A 231 4.32 2.22 3.11
CA SER A 231 4.29 1.70 1.74
C SER A 231 3.59 2.70 0.84
N PRO A 232 4.29 3.24 -0.14
CA PRO A 232 3.72 4.17 -1.09
C PRO A 232 2.77 3.43 -2.04
N PRO A 233 1.91 4.14 -2.77
CA PRO A 233 1.25 3.57 -3.93
C PRO A 233 2.29 3.07 -4.94
N PRO A 234 1.96 2.09 -5.78
CA PRO A 234 2.85 1.68 -6.87
C PRO A 234 3.29 2.87 -7.72
N ALA A 235 4.56 2.86 -8.13
CA ALA A 235 5.07 3.86 -9.07
C ALA A 235 4.30 3.81 -10.39
N THR A 236 4.13 4.96 -11.01
CA THR A 236 3.36 5.11 -12.25
C THR A 236 4.19 5.63 -13.42
N GLU A 237 5.34 6.22 -13.14
CA GLU A 237 6.17 6.82 -14.16
C GLU A 237 7.39 5.94 -14.50
N PRO A 238 7.75 5.86 -15.79
CA PRO A 238 8.94 5.15 -16.20
C PRO A 238 10.21 5.90 -15.75
N VAL A 239 11.27 5.11 -15.51
CA VAL A 239 12.59 5.61 -15.13
C VAL A 239 13.68 5.05 -16.03
N THR A 240 14.60 5.92 -16.48
CA THR A 240 15.85 5.50 -17.11
C THR A 240 16.94 5.37 -16.05
N VAL A 241 17.51 4.19 -15.92
CA VAL A 241 18.62 3.90 -14.99
C VAL A 241 19.93 4.00 -15.78
N ILE A 242 20.72 5.05 -15.54
CA ILE A 242 22.03 5.24 -16.19
C ILE A 242 23.10 4.54 -15.34
N VAL A 243 23.83 3.65 -15.97
CA VAL A 243 24.86 2.80 -15.33
C VAL A 243 26.20 2.96 -16.06
N PRO A 244 27.03 3.92 -15.68
CA PRO A 244 28.42 3.98 -16.16
C PRO A 244 29.21 2.77 -15.68
N VAL A 245 29.83 2.03 -16.58
CA VAL A 245 30.56 0.78 -16.27
C VAL A 245 32.00 0.82 -16.73
N LEU A 246 32.82 0.00 -16.08
CA LEU A 246 34.24 -0.11 -16.38
C LEU A 246 34.75 -1.51 -16.06
N HIS A 247 34.86 -2.37 -17.10
CA HIS A 247 35.47 -3.71 -17.04
C HIS A 247 34.94 -4.62 -15.93
N ARG A 248 33.61 -4.64 -15.71
CA ARG A 248 32.92 -5.46 -14.70
C ARG A 248 31.77 -6.27 -15.26
N PRO A 249 31.94 -7.07 -16.32
CA PRO A 249 30.87 -7.78 -17.00
C PRO A 249 30.07 -8.71 -16.06
N ASP A 250 30.68 -9.24 -15.01
CA ASP A 250 30.03 -10.12 -14.03
C ASP A 250 28.96 -9.41 -13.20
N ASN A 251 28.99 -8.08 -13.10
CA ASN A 251 27.99 -7.30 -12.38
C ASN A 251 26.69 -7.09 -13.16
N VAL A 252 26.72 -7.18 -14.49
CA VAL A 252 25.55 -6.92 -15.36
C VAL A 252 24.40 -7.87 -15.04
N ARG A 253 24.65 -9.17 -14.95
CA ARG A 253 23.60 -10.15 -14.70
C ARG A 253 22.87 -9.91 -13.38
N PRO A 254 23.53 -9.90 -12.20
CA PRO A 254 22.83 -9.72 -10.94
C PRO A 254 22.19 -8.34 -10.77
N PHE A 255 22.74 -7.30 -11.43
CA PHE A 255 22.11 -5.98 -11.53
C PHE A 255 20.76 -6.09 -12.26
N MET A 256 20.75 -6.64 -13.48
CA MET A 256 19.54 -6.75 -14.31
C MET A 256 18.49 -7.68 -13.70
N GLU A 257 18.91 -8.80 -13.08
CA GLU A 257 18.00 -9.69 -12.37
C GLU A 257 17.27 -8.96 -11.22
N SER A 258 18.00 -8.20 -10.40
CA SER A 258 17.42 -7.47 -9.28
C SER A 258 16.51 -6.32 -9.76
N LEU A 259 16.91 -5.60 -10.79
CA LEU A 259 16.11 -4.50 -11.36
C LEU A 259 14.77 -5.00 -11.89
N ARG A 260 14.78 -6.05 -12.72
CA ARG A 260 13.57 -6.64 -13.30
C ARG A 260 12.64 -7.27 -12.26
N ALA A 261 13.21 -7.88 -11.22
CA ALA A 261 12.42 -8.44 -10.12
C ALA A 261 11.76 -7.36 -9.26
N SER A 262 12.24 -6.11 -9.31
CA SER A 262 11.79 -5.03 -8.45
C SER A 262 10.75 -4.11 -9.08
N THR A 263 10.78 -3.91 -10.40
CA THR A 263 9.84 -3.06 -11.14
C THR A 263 9.84 -3.38 -12.63
N GLY A 264 8.69 -3.20 -13.29
CA GLY A 264 8.56 -3.24 -14.75
C GLY A 264 8.70 -1.88 -15.44
N LEU A 265 8.92 -0.78 -14.68
CA LEU A 265 8.97 0.60 -15.19
C LEU A 265 10.38 1.11 -15.45
N ALA A 266 11.42 0.32 -15.16
CA ALA A 266 12.81 0.75 -15.29
C ALA A 266 13.46 0.18 -16.56
N GLU A 267 14.14 1.06 -17.32
CA GLU A 267 15.03 0.69 -18.42
C GLU A 267 16.48 1.01 -18.04
N ALA A 268 17.37 0.01 -18.10
CA ALA A 268 18.77 0.19 -17.79
C ALA A 268 19.59 0.53 -19.04
N TRP A 269 20.37 1.61 -18.95
CA TRP A 269 21.29 2.09 -19.97
C TRP A 269 22.73 1.99 -19.48
N PHE A 270 23.46 0.99 -19.95
CA PHE A 270 24.86 0.79 -19.62
C PHE A 270 25.74 1.64 -20.54
N VAL A 271 26.57 2.52 -19.94
CA VAL A 271 27.50 3.37 -20.68
C VAL A 271 28.90 2.78 -20.57
N CYS A 272 29.29 2.05 -21.58
CA CYS A 272 30.49 1.22 -21.65
C CYS A 272 31.69 1.96 -22.26
N GLU A 273 32.91 1.52 -21.92
CA GLU A 273 34.12 1.91 -22.63
C GLU A 273 34.11 1.36 -24.08
N PRO A 274 34.78 2.07 -25.05
CA PRO A 274 34.80 1.67 -26.43
C PRO A 274 35.48 0.30 -26.70
N ASP A 275 36.38 -0.12 -25.83
CA ASP A 275 37.18 -1.33 -25.95
C ASP A 275 36.73 -2.48 -25.03
N ASP A 276 35.68 -2.27 -24.21
CA ASP A 276 35.17 -3.27 -23.28
C ASP A 276 34.17 -4.24 -23.91
N LEU A 277 34.69 -5.10 -24.76
CA LEU A 277 33.86 -6.07 -25.54
C LEU A 277 33.19 -7.11 -24.65
N LEU A 278 33.74 -7.44 -23.50
CA LEU A 278 33.13 -8.41 -22.57
C LEU A 278 31.92 -7.79 -21.88
N GLU A 279 32.02 -6.55 -21.42
CA GLU A 279 30.90 -5.79 -20.87
C GLU A 279 29.76 -5.66 -21.93
N TRP A 280 30.11 -5.31 -23.18
CA TRP A 280 29.14 -5.20 -24.26
C TRP A 280 28.35 -6.49 -24.45
N ALA A 281 29.05 -7.65 -24.48
CA ALA A 281 28.41 -8.95 -24.68
C ALA A 281 27.45 -9.30 -23.54
N GLU A 282 27.80 -9.02 -22.29
CA GLU A 282 26.93 -9.29 -21.14
C GLU A 282 25.73 -8.31 -21.12
N VAL A 283 25.91 -7.04 -21.42
CA VAL A 283 24.83 -6.05 -21.52
C VAL A 283 23.79 -6.48 -22.57
N GLU A 284 24.25 -6.87 -23.76
CA GLU A 284 23.36 -7.33 -24.84
C GLU A 284 22.67 -8.66 -24.48
N LYS A 285 23.39 -9.60 -23.96
CA LYS A 285 22.88 -10.92 -23.51
C LYS A 285 21.75 -10.77 -22.46
N HIS A 286 21.89 -9.79 -21.58
CA HIS A 286 20.87 -9.49 -20.57
C HIS A 286 19.83 -8.47 -21.04
N GLY A 287 19.79 -8.09 -22.33
CA GLY A 287 18.76 -7.27 -22.95
C GLY A 287 18.65 -5.87 -22.33
N ALA A 288 19.76 -5.30 -21.89
CA ALA A 288 19.86 -3.89 -21.51
C ALA A 288 20.29 -3.02 -22.69
N ARG A 289 20.05 -1.74 -22.62
CA ARG A 289 20.53 -0.79 -23.65
C ARG A 289 22.00 -0.50 -23.43
N ARG A 290 22.79 -0.75 -24.47
CA ARG A 290 24.21 -0.39 -24.49
C ARG A 290 24.41 0.97 -25.17
N LEU A 291 25.16 1.84 -24.51
CA LEU A 291 25.70 3.08 -25.03
C LEU A 291 27.23 3.02 -24.90
N VAL A 292 27.95 3.74 -25.77
CA VAL A 292 29.41 3.71 -25.75
C VAL A 292 29.93 5.14 -25.63
N HIS A 293 30.64 5.41 -24.54
CA HIS A 293 31.30 6.68 -24.30
C HIS A 293 32.51 6.47 -23.40
N PRO A 294 33.72 6.93 -23.76
CA PRO A 294 34.88 6.86 -22.91
C PRO A 294 34.81 7.90 -21.79
N GLY A 295 35.50 7.65 -20.69
CA GLY A 295 35.72 8.66 -19.67
C GLY A 295 35.21 8.28 -18.26
N THR A 296 35.16 9.29 -17.41
CA THR A 296 34.75 9.14 -16.00
C THR A 296 33.28 8.89 -15.86
N PHE A 297 32.81 8.50 -14.67
CA PHE A 297 31.41 8.37 -14.31
C PHE A 297 30.60 9.62 -14.75
N ALA A 298 31.06 10.81 -14.36
CA ALA A 298 30.42 12.08 -14.69
C ALA A 298 30.29 12.33 -16.20
N GLN A 299 31.36 12.09 -16.96
CA GLN A 299 31.34 12.25 -18.41
C GLN A 299 30.40 11.30 -19.10
N LYS A 300 30.35 10.04 -18.66
CA LYS A 300 29.43 9.03 -19.20
C LYS A 300 27.98 9.37 -18.92
N VAL A 301 27.64 9.84 -17.72
CA VAL A 301 26.28 10.29 -17.39
C VAL A 301 25.87 11.48 -18.26
N ASN A 302 26.68 12.53 -18.31
CA ASN A 302 26.36 13.74 -19.07
C ASN A 302 26.26 13.48 -20.59
N ALA A 303 27.07 12.56 -21.13
CA ALA A 303 27.02 12.22 -22.57
C ALA A 303 25.71 11.60 -23.03
N VAL A 304 24.91 11.05 -22.13
CA VAL A 304 23.67 10.32 -22.49
C VAL A 304 22.39 10.98 -21.98
N ILE A 305 22.50 11.96 -21.09
CA ILE A 305 21.33 12.56 -20.41
C ILE A 305 20.34 13.20 -21.39
N ASP A 306 20.80 13.82 -22.45
CA ASP A 306 19.93 14.45 -23.46
C ASP A 306 19.06 13.45 -24.23
N GLN A 307 19.41 12.16 -24.20
CA GLN A 307 18.64 11.09 -24.83
C GLN A 307 17.53 10.54 -23.90
N VAL A 308 17.57 10.86 -22.61
CA VAL A 308 16.55 10.40 -21.63
C VAL A 308 15.25 11.10 -21.91
N THR A 309 14.16 10.33 -22.09
CA THR A 309 12.80 10.84 -22.32
C THR A 309 11.83 10.50 -21.20
N THR A 310 12.27 9.68 -20.23
CA THR A 310 11.45 9.34 -19.06
C THR A 310 11.39 10.52 -18.08
N PRO A 311 10.29 10.68 -17.31
CA PRO A 311 10.17 11.74 -16.30
C PRO A 311 11.27 11.69 -15.24
N TRP A 312 11.76 10.49 -14.93
CA TRP A 312 12.80 10.26 -13.95
C TRP A 312 14.04 9.62 -14.56
N VAL A 313 15.21 10.04 -14.08
CA VAL A 313 16.47 9.37 -14.31
C VAL A 313 17.07 8.90 -12.97
N PHE A 314 17.63 7.69 -12.97
CA PHE A 314 18.28 7.12 -11.79
C PHE A 314 19.76 6.90 -12.05
N LEU A 315 20.61 7.42 -11.18
CA LEU A 315 22.06 7.23 -11.27
C LEU A 315 22.49 6.04 -10.42
N ALA A 316 23.05 5.03 -11.05
CA ALA A 316 23.49 3.79 -10.41
C ALA A 316 24.94 3.44 -10.70
N GLY A 317 25.62 2.84 -9.72
CA GLY A 317 26.77 1.97 -9.99
C GLY A 317 26.33 0.62 -10.51
N ASP A 318 27.24 -0.15 -11.09
CA ASP A 318 26.99 -1.53 -11.57
C ASP A 318 26.90 -2.54 -10.41
N ASP A 319 27.31 -2.14 -9.22
CA ASP A 319 27.42 -2.94 -8.01
C ASP A 319 26.22 -2.73 -7.04
N VAL A 320 25.04 -2.44 -7.58
CA VAL A 320 23.84 -2.30 -6.77
C VAL A 320 22.87 -3.48 -6.93
N ARG A 321 21.98 -3.63 -5.95
CA ARG A 321 20.86 -4.58 -5.97
C ARG A 321 19.58 -3.87 -5.57
N PHE A 322 18.63 -3.85 -6.47
CA PHE A 322 17.32 -3.25 -6.27
C PHE A 322 16.42 -4.15 -5.44
N ARG A 323 15.75 -3.60 -4.43
CA ARG A 323 14.77 -4.32 -3.64
C ARG A 323 13.34 -3.99 -4.12
N PRO A 324 12.36 -4.93 -4.01
CA PRO A 324 10.98 -4.63 -4.37
C PRO A 324 10.44 -3.37 -3.70
N GLY A 325 9.75 -2.52 -4.46
CA GLY A 325 9.19 -1.25 -3.98
C GLY A 325 10.16 -0.08 -3.92
N TRP A 326 11.42 -0.21 -4.36
CA TRP A 326 12.38 0.89 -4.33
C TRP A 326 11.89 2.11 -5.12
N LEU A 327 11.36 1.89 -6.33
CA LEU A 327 10.87 2.96 -7.19
C LEU A 327 9.59 3.58 -6.62
N ASP A 328 8.70 2.74 -6.10
CA ASP A 328 7.46 3.19 -5.46
C ASP A 328 7.75 4.18 -4.33
N HIS A 329 8.72 3.87 -3.47
CA HIS A 329 9.13 4.75 -2.38
C HIS A 329 9.80 6.03 -2.88
N ALA A 330 10.70 5.93 -3.86
CA ALA A 330 11.42 7.10 -4.35
C ALA A 330 10.49 8.07 -5.09
N GLU A 331 9.66 7.59 -6.01
CA GLU A 331 8.68 8.40 -6.74
C GLU A 331 7.66 9.05 -5.79
N PHE A 332 7.13 8.28 -4.83
CA PHE A 332 6.20 8.82 -3.84
C PHE A 332 6.79 9.97 -3.03
N ILE A 333 8.03 9.85 -2.56
CA ILE A 333 8.72 10.91 -1.81
C ILE A 333 8.95 12.13 -2.70
N GLY A 334 9.42 11.93 -3.93
CA GLY A 334 9.61 13.01 -4.90
C GLY A 334 8.33 13.80 -5.11
N ARG A 335 7.23 13.14 -5.43
CA ARG A 335 5.93 13.77 -5.67
C ARG A 335 5.33 14.41 -4.42
N LYS A 336 5.37 13.69 -3.28
CA LYS A 336 4.76 14.16 -2.03
C LYS A 336 5.37 15.45 -1.51
N TYR A 337 6.67 15.61 -1.66
CA TYR A 337 7.42 16.76 -1.13
C TYR A 337 7.88 17.73 -2.21
N GLY A 338 7.56 17.49 -3.49
CA GLY A 338 8.03 18.32 -4.61
C GLY A 338 9.55 18.28 -4.76
N ALA A 339 10.19 17.14 -4.42
CA ALA A 339 11.62 16.99 -4.49
C ALA A 339 12.04 16.56 -5.89
N ALA A 340 12.96 17.29 -6.49
CA ALA A 340 13.53 16.95 -7.79
C ALA A 340 14.73 15.99 -7.68
N VAL A 341 15.33 15.86 -6.49
CA VAL A 341 16.43 14.93 -6.21
C VAL A 341 16.07 14.10 -4.99
N VAL A 342 15.94 12.79 -5.18
CA VAL A 342 15.54 11.84 -4.15
C VAL A 342 16.63 10.81 -3.94
N GLY A 343 17.12 10.73 -2.71
CA GLY A 343 18.16 9.78 -2.31
C GLY A 343 17.59 8.44 -1.90
N THR A 344 18.18 7.35 -2.37
CA THR A 344 17.82 5.99 -1.96
C THR A 344 18.71 5.49 -0.82
N ASN A 345 18.27 4.41 -0.15
CA ASN A 345 18.99 3.79 0.96
C ASN A 345 19.91 2.67 0.45
N ASP A 346 21.21 2.83 0.63
CA ASP A 346 22.24 1.89 0.19
C ASP A 346 22.50 0.74 1.19
N LEU A 347 21.87 0.77 2.36
CA LEU A 347 22.08 -0.16 3.49
C LEU A 347 23.56 -0.24 3.97
N GLY A 348 24.38 0.70 3.58
CA GLY A 348 25.82 0.71 3.92
C GLY A 348 26.23 1.92 4.74
N SER A 349 26.11 3.09 4.16
CA SER A 349 26.55 4.35 4.74
C SER A 349 25.65 4.84 5.88
N GLU A 350 26.23 5.21 7.04
CA GLU A 350 25.46 5.82 8.15
C GLU A 350 24.84 7.17 7.75
N ARG A 351 25.53 7.98 6.94
CA ARG A 351 24.98 9.23 6.42
C ARG A 351 23.73 9.01 5.59
N VAL A 352 23.71 7.90 4.82
CA VAL A 352 22.54 7.52 4.00
C VAL A 352 21.41 7.03 4.89
N LYS A 353 21.68 6.15 5.84
CA LYS A 353 20.69 5.65 6.80
C LYS A 353 20.03 6.76 7.61
N ASN A 354 20.78 7.82 7.90
CA ASN A 354 20.28 9.01 8.61
C ASN A 354 19.54 10.01 7.68
N GLY A 355 19.44 9.75 6.37
CA GLY A 355 18.82 10.67 5.41
C GLY A 355 19.64 11.92 5.07
N GLU A 356 20.91 11.93 5.47
CA GLU A 356 21.81 13.09 5.26
C GLU A 356 22.43 13.11 3.87
N HIS A 357 22.45 11.96 3.20
CA HIS A 357 23.13 11.75 1.93
C HIS A 357 22.51 10.60 1.16
N ALA A 358 22.88 10.41 -0.10
CA ALA A 358 22.64 9.18 -0.85
C ALA A 358 23.70 9.02 -1.95
N THR A 359 24.15 7.78 -2.13
CA THR A 359 25.09 7.41 -3.18
C THR A 359 24.39 7.24 -4.53
N HIS A 360 23.11 6.82 -4.52
CA HIS A 360 22.30 6.57 -5.71
C HIS A 360 21.05 7.43 -5.65
N LEU A 361 20.74 8.09 -6.77
CA LEU A 361 19.83 9.22 -6.82
C LEU A 361 18.77 9.03 -7.90
N LEU A 362 17.49 9.22 -7.55
CA LEU A 362 16.39 9.44 -8.50
C LEU A 362 16.27 10.95 -8.70
N ILE A 363 16.36 11.40 -9.96
CA ILE A 363 16.39 12.82 -10.30
C ILE A 363 15.30 13.11 -11.35
N ASP A 364 14.54 14.19 -11.15
CA ASP A 364 13.59 14.69 -12.14
C ASP A 364 14.31 15.14 -13.40
N THR A 365 13.93 14.60 -14.55
CA THR A 365 14.58 14.86 -15.82
C THR A 365 14.36 16.30 -16.31
N GLU A 366 13.22 16.90 -16.03
CA GLU A 366 12.92 18.30 -16.36
C GLU A 366 13.79 19.25 -15.52
N TYR A 367 13.92 18.95 -14.21
CA TYR A 367 14.84 19.69 -13.34
C TYR A 367 16.29 19.65 -13.85
N VAL A 368 16.76 18.51 -14.34
CA VAL A 368 18.10 18.43 -14.95
C VAL A 368 18.22 19.38 -16.15
N ARG A 369 17.21 19.41 -17.03
CA ARG A 369 17.22 20.25 -18.23
C ARG A 369 17.15 21.72 -17.93
N GLU A 370 16.31 22.13 -16.97
CA GLU A 370 16.03 23.52 -16.68
C GLU A 370 17.01 24.15 -15.69
N VAL A 371 17.48 23.38 -14.72
CA VAL A 371 18.29 23.86 -13.58
C VAL A 371 19.66 23.20 -13.55
N GLY A 372 19.71 21.90 -13.87
CA GLY A 372 20.90 21.05 -13.68
C GLY A 372 20.97 20.45 -12.29
N ALA A 373 21.51 19.24 -12.15
CA ALA A 373 21.63 18.57 -10.86
C ALA A 373 22.91 18.98 -10.11
N SER A 374 23.97 19.34 -10.84
CA SER A 374 25.20 19.90 -10.27
C SER A 374 25.17 21.43 -10.21
N TRP A 375 26.25 22.06 -9.71
CA TRP A 375 26.41 23.51 -9.78
C TRP A 375 26.77 24.03 -11.17
N ASP A 376 27.01 23.15 -12.15
CA ASP A 376 27.38 23.59 -13.52
C ASP A 376 26.19 24.14 -14.34
N GLY A 377 24.95 23.95 -13.83
CA GLY A 377 23.76 24.57 -14.41
C GLY A 377 22.97 23.65 -15.37
N PRO A 378 22.05 24.22 -16.15
CA PRO A 378 21.10 23.49 -16.98
C PRO A 378 21.73 22.45 -17.91
N GLY A 379 21.08 21.29 -18.01
CA GLY A 379 21.51 20.17 -18.86
C GLY A 379 22.66 19.35 -18.27
N THR A 380 23.20 19.71 -17.10
CA THR A 380 24.33 19.01 -16.48
C THR A 380 23.89 18.24 -15.26
N VAL A 381 24.16 16.93 -15.23
CA VAL A 381 23.90 16.08 -14.06
C VAL A 381 25.08 16.10 -13.10
N CYS A 382 26.28 15.86 -13.62
CA CYS A 382 27.50 15.66 -12.84
C CYS A 382 28.59 16.64 -13.25
N HIS A 383 29.38 17.12 -12.30
CA HIS A 383 30.58 17.89 -12.63
C HIS A 383 31.71 17.00 -13.16
N GLU A 384 32.15 17.23 -14.40
CA GLU A 384 33.13 16.37 -15.09
C GLU A 384 34.57 16.49 -14.55
N GLY A 385 34.82 17.43 -13.66
CA GLY A 385 36.09 17.57 -12.96
C GLY A 385 36.35 16.49 -11.90
N TYR A 386 35.34 15.70 -11.52
CA TYR A 386 35.53 14.56 -10.64
C TYR A 386 35.97 13.32 -11.42
N ARG A 387 36.88 12.57 -10.82
CA ARG A 387 37.34 11.30 -11.39
C ARG A 387 36.48 10.12 -10.97
N HIS A 388 36.07 10.10 -9.69
CA HIS A 388 35.29 8.99 -9.13
C HIS A 388 34.42 9.43 -7.93
N TRP A 389 35.00 10.15 -6.95
CA TRP A 389 34.37 10.51 -5.69
C TRP A 389 33.68 11.88 -5.74
N TYR A 390 32.76 12.14 -4.79
CA TYR A 390 32.10 13.43 -4.56
C TYR A 390 31.13 13.90 -5.63
N VAL A 391 30.82 13.09 -6.63
CA VAL A 391 29.75 13.38 -7.62
C VAL A 391 28.41 13.48 -6.93
N ASP A 392 28.09 12.48 -6.13
CA ASP A 392 26.90 12.38 -5.32
C ASP A 392 26.85 13.42 -4.21
N ASP A 393 27.98 13.69 -3.52
CA ASP A 393 28.05 14.75 -2.53
C ASP A 393 27.71 16.13 -3.12
N GLU A 394 28.16 16.46 -4.34
CA GLU A 394 27.83 17.73 -4.99
C GLU A 394 26.35 17.80 -5.34
N ILE A 395 25.81 16.77 -5.98
CA ILE A 395 24.36 16.73 -6.37
C ILE A 395 23.49 16.89 -5.13
N VAL A 396 23.77 16.13 -4.07
CA VAL A 396 22.99 16.21 -2.82
C VAL A 396 23.12 17.58 -2.16
N THR A 397 24.32 18.17 -2.15
CA THR A 397 24.53 19.50 -1.56
C THR A 397 23.80 20.57 -2.35
N ALA A 398 23.94 20.59 -3.66
CA ALA A 398 23.23 21.53 -4.54
C ALA A 398 21.70 21.41 -4.43
N ALA A 399 21.18 20.18 -4.34
CA ALA A 399 19.75 19.95 -4.15
C ALA A 399 19.24 20.43 -2.78
N LYS A 400 20.02 20.27 -1.71
CA LYS A 400 19.70 20.81 -0.38
C LYS A 400 19.69 22.33 -0.36
N GLU A 401 20.67 22.97 -0.94
CA GLU A 401 20.76 24.43 -1.05
C GLU A 401 19.55 25.01 -1.82
N ARG A 402 19.08 24.29 -2.82
CA ARG A 402 17.92 24.67 -3.65
C ARG A 402 16.57 24.25 -3.05
N GLY A 403 16.55 23.53 -1.92
CA GLY A 403 15.34 23.08 -1.25
C GLY A 403 14.57 21.97 -1.97
N VAL A 404 15.22 21.22 -2.87
CA VAL A 404 14.63 20.17 -3.72
C VAL A 404 15.13 18.76 -3.40
N TRP A 405 15.78 18.58 -2.25
CA TRP A 405 16.29 17.30 -1.75
C TRP A 405 15.31 16.61 -0.81
N GLN A 406 15.15 15.29 -0.98
CA GLN A 406 14.53 14.41 0.02
C GLN A 406 15.22 13.04 0.06
N ALA A 407 15.28 12.43 1.24
CA ALA A 407 15.72 11.05 1.40
C ALA A 407 14.53 10.11 1.46
N ALA A 408 14.50 9.09 0.61
CA ALA A 408 13.51 8.01 0.60
C ALA A 408 14.10 6.77 1.27
N LEU A 409 14.13 6.73 2.60
CA LEU A 409 14.77 5.63 3.36
C LEU A 409 14.13 4.26 3.13
N GLY A 410 12.85 4.21 2.72
CA GLY A 410 12.17 2.98 2.30
C GLY A 410 12.50 2.54 0.87
N SER A 411 13.15 3.40 0.07
CA SER A 411 13.65 3.06 -1.27
C SER A 411 15.00 2.38 -1.16
N ILE A 412 15.02 1.05 -1.15
CA ILE A 412 16.25 0.29 -0.92
C ILE A 412 16.91 -0.09 -2.24
N VAL A 413 18.08 0.51 -2.50
CA VAL A 413 19.01 0.15 -3.59
C VAL A 413 20.34 -0.19 -2.95
N GLU A 414 20.50 -1.47 -2.60
CA GLU A 414 21.60 -1.95 -1.78
C GLU A 414 22.94 -1.87 -2.53
N HIS A 415 23.92 -1.20 -1.95
CA HIS A 415 25.26 -1.05 -2.53
C HIS A 415 26.17 -2.21 -2.12
N MET A 416 26.58 -3.01 -3.10
CA MET A 416 27.43 -4.20 -2.92
C MET A 416 28.92 -3.80 -2.96
N HIS A 417 29.32 -2.83 -2.12
CA HIS A 417 30.66 -2.27 -2.13
C HIS A 417 31.57 -2.92 -1.07
N PRO A 418 32.89 -3.13 -1.34
CA PRO A 418 33.87 -3.68 -0.39
C PRO A 418 33.95 -2.89 0.93
N MET A 419 33.79 -1.58 0.89
CA MET A 419 33.75 -0.72 2.08
C MET A 419 32.71 -1.16 3.12
N PHE A 420 31.63 -1.80 2.67
CA PHE A 420 30.56 -2.31 3.52
C PHE A 420 30.68 -3.84 3.78
N GLY A 421 31.78 -4.46 3.34
CA GLY A 421 32.00 -5.90 3.48
C GLY A 421 31.08 -6.77 2.62
N LYS A 422 30.49 -6.21 1.56
CA LYS A 422 29.50 -6.89 0.72
C LYS A 422 30.03 -7.41 -0.61
N ALA A 423 31.25 -7.04 -0.98
CA ALA A 423 31.97 -7.52 -2.16
C ALA A 423 33.46 -7.65 -1.86
N ALA A 424 34.18 -8.38 -2.74
CA ALA A 424 35.64 -8.37 -2.75
C ALA A 424 36.16 -7.11 -3.39
N ASP A 425 37.38 -6.68 -3.00
CA ASP A 425 38.08 -5.58 -3.63
C ASP A 425 38.53 -5.96 -5.03
N ASP A 426 38.57 -4.99 -5.96
CA ASP A 426 39.03 -5.17 -7.33
C ASP A 426 39.83 -3.95 -7.81
N ASP A 427 40.37 -4.06 -9.05
CA ASP A 427 41.22 -3.01 -9.63
C ASP A 427 40.45 -1.69 -9.84
N VAL A 428 39.12 -1.74 -10.06
CA VAL A 428 38.30 -0.53 -10.26
C VAL A 428 38.14 0.23 -8.95
N TYR A 429 37.87 -0.47 -7.84
CA TYR A 429 37.81 0.16 -6.51
C TYR A 429 39.17 0.73 -6.10
N THR A 430 40.27 -0.03 -6.34
CA THR A 430 41.62 0.41 -6.04
C THR A 430 41.99 1.67 -6.84
N ALA A 431 41.69 1.70 -8.14
CA ALA A 431 41.90 2.87 -8.98
C ALA A 431 41.06 4.09 -8.54
N GLY A 432 39.79 3.83 -8.14
CA GLY A 432 38.90 4.85 -7.60
C GLY A 432 39.46 5.50 -6.34
N GLN A 433 39.99 4.72 -5.40
CA GLN A 433 40.59 5.22 -4.16
C GLN A 433 41.77 6.18 -4.41
N ALA A 434 42.56 5.95 -5.46
CA ALA A 434 43.71 6.82 -5.81
C ALA A 434 43.26 8.27 -6.12
N HIS A 435 42.01 8.49 -6.52
CA HIS A 435 41.51 9.83 -6.87
C HIS A 435 40.78 10.55 -5.72
N ALA A 436 40.50 9.87 -4.59
CA ALA A 436 39.70 10.41 -3.49
C ALA A 436 40.17 11.77 -2.96
N GLN A 437 41.48 11.93 -2.79
CA GLN A 437 42.04 13.20 -2.28
C GLN A 437 41.92 14.35 -3.30
N GLN A 438 42.14 14.08 -4.58
CA GLN A 438 41.98 15.08 -5.64
C GLN A 438 40.52 15.54 -5.76
N ASP A 439 39.58 14.61 -5.77
CA ASP A 439 38.16 14.89 -5.88
C ASP A 439 37.66 15.66 -4.64
N ARG A 440 38.15 15.31 -3.45
CA ARG A 440 37.89 16.09 -2.22
C ARG A 440 38.30 17.55 -2.34
N VAL A 441 39.48 17.83 -2.86
CA VAL A 441 39.93 19.20 -3.06
C VAL A 441 39.04 19.93 -4.07
N THR A 442 38.66 19.27 -5.14
CA THR A 442 37.76 19.82 -6.14
C THR A 442 36.39 20.16 -5.52
N PHE A 443 35.79 19.23 -4.77
CA PHE A 443 34.51 19.46 -4.08
C PHE A 443 34.61 20.66 -3.11
N GLN A 444 35.62 20.70 -2.24
CA GLN A 444 35.79 21.80 -1.28
C GLN A 444 35.94 23.16 -1.94
N ARG A 445 36.67 23.23 -3.08
CA ARG A 445 36.81 24.46 -3.86
C ARG A 445 35.46 24.90 -4.44
N ARG A 446 34.71 23.98 -5.02
CA ARG A 446 33.40 24.27 -5.61
C ARG A 446 32.39 24.66 -4.55
N LEU A 447 32.32 23.96 -3.42
CA LEU A 447 31.47 24.31 -2.29
C LEU A 447 31.70 25.74 -1.79
N LYS A 448 32.98 26.18 -1.70
CA LYS A 448 33.30 27.57 -1.33
C LYS A 448 32.93 28.61 -2.38
N ALA A 449 32.83 28.21 -3.65
CA ALA A 449 32.45 29.13 -4.72
C ALA A 449 30.95 29.36 -4.81
N HIS A 450 30.16 28.44 -4.23
CA HIS A 450 28.69 28.46 -4.23
C HIS A 450 28.06 28.77 -2.85
N ALA A 451 28.87 28.80 -1.77
CA ALA A 451 28.47 29.27 -0.43
C ALA A 451 28.52 30.81 -0.34
#